data_f52aefceb9d39d034c9a9148daab5915
#
_entry.id   f52aefceb9d39d034c9a9148daab5915
#
_cell.length_a   1.000
_cell.length_b   1.000
_cell.length_c   1.000
_cell.angle_alpha   90.00
_cell.angle_beta   90.00
_cell.angle_gamma   90.00
#
_symmetry.space_group_name_H-M   'P 1'
#
loop_
_entity.id
_entity.type
_entity.pdbx_description
1 polymer ?
#
loop_
_entity_poly.entity_id
_entity_poly.type
_entity_poly.pdbx_seq_one_letter_code
_entity_poly.pdbx_strand_id
1 'polypeptide(L)'
;MKKTTLALTCFVCSIAAQGAVGDTFQQDGLTYVVKTETTVGVSGVANEVTACTIASSVNYDGVTYSVVAIEEDAFYWSNVTKISLPETIETIGAGAFRSSPLNEINLPESLTEIGTRAFYNTEVTSIALPQGIKTLADGTFQQCEELLQITLPASLESIGRGVFYKCGFTEIDIPATCAEIGAYAFEQCANLQEISLPEGLVEIKEGLFSGCRSLTAVTLPESVTTIEGYTFQNVPLVALHLPAAVETIKANAFNGTQIQTITVDAENAAFVADANVLYTKDHRFLYLYPRKGAPTNYTLHDDCVAVYGGAFYATEVKEVIFPEGFLGLDAYAFCLSALERVNLPASVELLYEQAFAGTQLKQFTLPEGVTEVSDALLADCKQLTTVTFHDKVVEVGNRVFYNCSALETIYCLGTTPPEFAAWETYTNPFFYVNCDNVTVVCPMGTLNTYVLSEWGDFFMNIREADLSAVAPITGNADWQVVAQGGTLLVKGVAGATLQVVSMNGAVVAEQQEAAGEVRFTNLPAGIYLVNCMKNGKVVTKKVLL
;
A
#
# COMPACT_ATOMS: atom_id res chain seq x y z
N MET A 1 27.35 -101.65 21.32
CA MET A 1 27.67 -100.21 21.14
C MET A 1 26.57 -99.61 20.29
N LYS A 2 25.61 -98.93 20.88
CA LYS A 2 24.50 -98.26 20.23
C LYS A 2 24.92 -96.79 19.93
N LYS A 3 24.99 -96.41 18.72
CA LYS A 3 25.18 -94.99 18.29
C LYS A 3 23.84 -94.29 18.30
N THR A 4 23.67 -93.32 19.23
CA THR A 4 22.54 -92.46 19.28
C THR A 4 22.87 -91.22 18.42
N THR A 5 22.12 -91.08 17.32
CA THR A 5 22.21 -89.89 16.44
C THR A 5 21.30 -88.82 17.02
N LEU A 6 21.91 -87.71 17.43
CA LEU A 6 21.17 -86.52 17.89
C LEU A 6 20.81 -85.67 16.69
N ALA A 7 19.53 -85.57 16.34
CA ALA A 7 19.05 -84.68 15.32
C ALA A 7 18.92 -83.27 15.90
N LEU A 8 19.75 -82.37 15.40
CA LEU A 8 19.70 -80.94 15.69
C LEU A 8 18.65 -80.30 14.78
N THR A 9 17.47 -80.01 15.32
CA THR A 9 16.44 -79.26 14.58
C THR A 9 16.82 -77.77 14.67
N CYS A 10 17.37 -77.23 13.58
CA CYS A 10 17.54 -75.77 13.43
C CYS A 10 16.12 -75.15 13.23
N PHE A 11 15.66 -74.42 14.23
CA PHE A 11 14.58 -73.46 14.08
C PHE A 11 15.17 -72.26 13.32
N VAL A 12 14.96 -72.24 11.98
CA VAL A 12 15.18 -71.02 11.21
C VAL A 12 14.01 -70.11 11.55
N CYS A 13 14.25 -69.19 12.49
CA CYS A 13 13.40 -68.05 12.71
C CYS A 13 13.54 -67.19 11.44
N SER A 14 12.62 -67.25 10.49
CA SER A 14 12.53 -66.30 9.39
C SER A 14 12.19 -64.97 10.02
N ILE A 15 13.20 -64.16 10.28
CA ILE A 15 12.98 -62.72 10.49
C ILE A 15 12.48 -62.22 9.16
N ALA A 16 11.18 -61.90 9.09
CA ALA A 16 10.64 -61.15 7.93
C ALA A 16 11.53 -59.92 7.78
N ALA A 17 12.09 -59.69 6.59
CA ALA A 17 12.85 -58.51 6.32
C ALA A 17 11.89 -57.31 6.47
N GLN A 18 12.10 -56.54 7.50
CA GLN A 18 11.37 -55.27 7.68
C GLN A 18 11.82 -54.30 6.62
N GLY A 19 10.88 -53.60 5.97
CA GLY A 19 11.22 -52.50 5.05
C GLY A 19 12.10 -51.46 5.78
N ALA A 20 13.18 -51.03 5.16
CA ALA A 20 14.04 -50.00 5.73
C ALA A 20 13.33 -48.64 5.75
N VAL A 21 13.64 -47.81 6.75
CA VAL A 21 13.16 -46.44 6.79
C VAL A 21 13.60 -45.71 5.49
N GLY A 22 12.61 -45.09 4.79
CA GLY A 22 12.79 -44.49 3.48
C GLY A 22 12.45 -45.39 2.30
N ASP A 23 12.23 -46.69 2.50
CA ASP A 23 11.72 -47.57 1.42
C ASP A 23 10.33 -47.13 0.98
N THR A 24 10.07 -47.19 -0.33
CA THR A 24 8.78 -46.86 -0.92
C THR A 24 8.14 -48.06 -1.59
N PHE A 25 6.81 -48.16 -1.49
CA PHE A 25 6.04 -49.17 -2.19
C PHE A 25 4.70 -48.62 -2.68
N GLN A 26 4.05 -49.33 -3.59
CA GLN A 26 2.75 -48.91 -4.13
C GLN A 26 1.66 -49.93 -3.75
N GLN A 27 0.50 -49.43 -3.35
CA GLN A 27 -0.68 -50.20 -3.11
C GLN A 27 -1.93 -49.37 -3.39
N ASP A 28 -2.91 -49.91 -4.13
CA ASP A 28 -4.21 -49.28 -4.43
C ASP A 28 -4.11 -47.89 -5.08
N GLY A 29 -3.12 -47.68 -5.94
CA GLY A 29 -2.89 -46.40 -6.63
C GLY A 29 -2.18 -45.32 -5.76
N LEU A 30 -1.79 -45.67 -4.54
CA LEU A 30 -1.04 -44.79 -3.63
C LEU A 30 0.40 -45.28 -3.49
N THR A 31 1.30 -44.33 -3.30
CA THR A 31 2.69 -44.60 -2.94
C THR A 31 2.87 -44.32 -1.45
N TYR A 32 3.48 -45.25 -0.77
CA TYR A 32 3.79 -45.19 0.67
C TYR A 32 5.29 -45.12 0.89
N VAL A 33 5.72 -44.46 1.97
CA VAL A 33 7.09 -44.41 2.44
C VAL A 33 7.16 -44.92 3.88
N VAL A 34 8.11 -45.81 4.16
CA VAL A 34 8.35 -46.36 5.51
C VAL A 34 8.98 -45.26 6.39
N LYS A 35 8.29 -44.88 7.48
CA LYS A 35 8.76 -43.86 8.42
C LYS A 35 9.47 -44.47 9.63
N THR A 36 8.92 -45.57 10.12
CA THR A 36 9.50 -46.32 11.26
C THR A 36 9.29 -47.82 11.04
N GLU A 37 9.70 -48.63 11.99
CA GLU A 37 9.47 -50.08 11.97
C GLU A 37 7.99 -50.49 11.90
N THR A 38 7.05 -49.57 12.24
CA THR A 38 5.64 -49.85 12.37
C THR A 38 4.73 -48.82 11.69
N THR A 39 5.29 -47.77 11.10
CA THR A 39 4.50 -46.67 10.49
C THR A 39 4.98 -46.31 9.08
N VAL A 40 4.02 -45.86 8.27
CA VAL A 40 4.23 -45.35 6.92
C VAL A 40 3.50 -44.01 6.75
N GLY A 41 3.96 -43.21 5.77
CA GLY A 41 3.23 -42.05 5.23
C GLY A 41 2.81 -42.30 3.79
N VAL A 42 1.75 -41.63 3.33
CA VAL A 42 1.38 -41.56 1.91
C VAL A 42 2.23 -40.50 1.27
N SER A 43 3.07 -40.88 0.29
CA SER A 43 4.04 -39.99 -0.37
C SER A 43 3.70 -39.69 -1.84
N GLY A 44 2.61 -40.25 -2.36
CA GLY A 44 2.19 -39.98 -3.73
C GLY A 44 0.92 -40.70 -4.14
N VAL A 45 0.35 -40.28 -5.26
CA VAL A 45 -0.87 -40.85 -5.86
C VAL A 45 -0.71 -41.00 -7.38
N ALA A 46 -1.27 -42.07 -7.95
CA ALA A 46 -1.27 -42.25 -9.39
C ALA A 46 -2.23 -41.28 -10.09
N ASN A 47 -1.88 -40.80 -11.29
CA ASN A 47 -2.62 -39.78 -12.03
C ASN A 47 -4.08 -40.14 -12.37
N GLU A 48 -4.40 -41.44 -12.48
CA GLU A 48 -5.74 -41.95 -12.76
C GLU A 48 -6.67 -41.92 -11.53
N VAL A 49 -6.13 -41.70 -10.34
CA VAL A 49 -6.93 -41.67 -9.10
C VAL A 49 -7.62 -40.31 -8.97
N THR A 50 -8.95 -40.30 -8.98
CA THR A 50 -9.77 -39.10 -8.78
C THR A 50 -10.45 -39.05 -7.41
N ALA A 51 -10.56 -40.19 -6.74
CA ALA A 51 -11.05 -40.29 -5.37
C ALA A 51 -10.38 -41.47 -4.68
N CYS A 52 -10.04 -41.34 -3.40
CA CYS A 52 -9.43 -42.43 -2.65
C CYS A 52 -9.83 -42.40 -1.16
N THR A 53 -9.73 -43.58 -0.55
CA THR A 53 -9.84 -43.76 0.90
C THR A 53 -8.51 -44.31 1.39
N ILE A 54 -7.87 -43.59 2.28
CA ILE A 54 -6.61 -44.01 2.90
C ILE A 54 -6.95 -45.09 3.95
N ALA A 55 -6.31 -46.24 3.85
CA ALA A 55 -6.46 -47.30 4.86
C ALA A 55 -5.71 -46.90 6.16
N SER A 56 -6.22 -47.33 7.32
CA SER A 56 -5.54 -47.11 8.61
C SER A 56 -4.22 -47.90 8.74
N SER A 57 -4.08 -48.98 7.95
CA SER A 57 -2.88 -49.82 7.89
C SER A 57 -2.71 -50.47 6.53
N VAL A 58 -1.46 -50.75 6.16
CA VAL A 58 -1.05 -51.44 4.93
C VAL A 58 -0.03 -52.53 5.23
N ASN A 59 0.01 -53.56 4.38
CA ASN A 59 1.02 -54.62 4.49
C ASN A 59 2.12 -54.48 3.45
N TYR A 60 3.35 -54.51 3.92
CA TYR A 60 4.53 -54.49 3.06
C TYR A 60 5.59 -55.48 3.59
N ASP A 61 6.07 -56.39 2.76
CA ASP A 61 7.03 -57.47 3.09
C ASP A 61 6.67 -58.31 4.33
N GLY A 62 5.36 -58.55 4.51
CA GLY A 62 4.87 -59.36 5.65
C GLY A 62 4.72 -58.60 6.97
N VAL A 63 5.00 -57.30 6.99
CA VAL A 63 4.81 -56.41 8.13
C VAL A 63 3.57 -55.52 7.90
N THR A 64 2.74 -55.36 8.97
CA THR A 64 1.64 -54.43 8.96
C THR A 64 2.07 -53.09 9.49
N TYR A 65 1.98 -52.03 8.69
CA TYR A 65 2.32 -50.65 9.06
C TYR A 65 1.06 -49.82 9.28
N SER A 66 1.03 -49.01 10.32
CA SER A 66 0.01 -47.97 10.51
C SER A 66 0.28 -46.81 9.57
N VAL A 67 -0.75 -46.28 8.91
CA VAL A 67 -0.66 -45.07 8.04
C VAL A 67 -0.91 -43.87 8.92
N VAL A 68 0.15 -43.05 9.18
CA VAL A 68 0.11 -41.95 10.18
C VAL A 68 0.29 -40.57 9.57
N ALA A 69 0.66 -40.46 8.29
CA ALA A 69 0.94 -39.18 7.66
C ALA A 69 0.51 -39.13 6.19
N ILE A 70 0.15 -37.93 5.76
CA ILE A 70 0.22 -37.52 4.36
C ILE A 70 1.52 -36.72 4.22
N GLU A 71 2.43 -37.17 3.38
CA GLU A 71 3.76 -36.58 3.24
C GLU A 71 3.72 -35.27 2.41
N GLU A 72 4.86 -34.56 2.40
CA GLU A 72 5.05 -33.36 1.58
C GLU A 72 4.73 -33.63 0.11
N ASP A 73 3.95 -32.74 -0.53
CA ASP A 73 3.54 -32.78 -1.92
C ASP A 73 2.86 -34.10 -2.40
N ALA A 74 2.37 -34.95 -1.48
CA ALA A 74 1.85 -36.30 -1.80
C ALA A 74 0.72 -36.30 -2.85
N PHE A 75 -0.14 -35.29 -2.87
CA PHE A 75 -1.23 -35.10 -3.83
C PHE A 75 -1.06 -33.79 -4.64
N TYR A 76 0.16 -33.25 -4.73
CA TYR A 76 0.43 -32.06 -5.50
C TYR A 76 0.10 -32.24 -6.98
N TRP A 77 -0.74 -31.34 -7.54
CA TRP A 77 -1.19 -31.40 -8.93
C TRP A 77 -1.84 -32.75 -9.32
N SER A 78 -2.37 -33.48 -8.35
CA SER A 78 -3.15 -34.71 -8.62
C SER A 78 -4.52 -34.38 -9.18
N ASN A 79 -5.22 -35.42 -9.66
CA ASN A 79 -6.62 -35.32 -10.11
C ASN A 79 -7.62 -35.66 -9.01
N VAL A 80 -7.18 -35.73 -7.74
CA VAL A 80 -8.03 -36.17 -6.62
C VAL A 80 -8.98 -35.03 -6.23
N THR A 81 -10.27 -35.32 -6.34
CA THR A 81 -11.37 -34.43 -5.93
C THR A 81 -11.91 -34.73 -4.54
N LYS A 82 -11.79 -36.00 -4.10
CA LYS A 82 -12.31 -36.47 -2.83
C LYS A 82 -11.32 -37.41 -2.15
N ILE A 83 -11.09 -37.20 -0.85
CA ILE A 83 -10.25 -38.07 -0.03
C ILE A 83 -10.90 -38.33 1.34
N SER A 84 -10.80 -39.59 1.82
CA SER A 84 -11.19 -39.96 3.17
C SER A 84 -9.95 -40.38 3.94
N LEU A 85 -9.71 -39.77 5.08
CA LEU A 85 -8.56 -40.01 5.96
C LEU A 85 -8.99 -40.87 7.15
N PRO A 86 -8.18 -41.89 7.58
CA PRO A 86 -8.44 -42.67 8.78
C PRO A 86 -8.05 -41.91 10.05
N GLU A 87 -8.57 -42.33 11.19
CA GLU A 87 -8.25 -41.79 12.53
C GLU A 87 -6.80 -42.07 12.99
N THR A 88 -5.95 -42.62 12.14
CA THR A 88 -4.53 -42.83 12.42
C THR A 88 -3.64 -41.72 11.86
N ILE A 89 -4.18 -40.80 11.04
CA ILE A 89 -3.40 -39.69 10.47
C ILE A 89 -3.19 -38.64 11.55
N GLU A 90 -1.94 -38.35 11.84
CA GLU A 90 -1.47 -37.37 12.82
C GLU A 90 -0.93 -36.08 12.15
N THR A 91 -0.41 -36.20 10.90
CA THR A 91 0.22 -35.07 10.20
C THR A 91 -0.15 -35.02 8.72
N ILE A 92 -0.31 -33.79 8.22
CA ILE A 92 -0.42 -33.47 6.78
C ILE A 92 0.78 -32.57 6.44
N GLY A 93 1.63 -33.02 5.53
CA GLY A 93 2.86 -32.37 5.13
C GLY A 93 2.68 -31.08 4.36
N ALA A 94 3.78 -30.34 4.15
CA ALA A 94 3.78 -29.12 3.35
C ALA A 94 3.33 -29.41 1.91
N GLY A 95 2.47 -28.54 1.34
CA GLY A 95 1.98 -28.69 -0.03
C GLY A 95 1.20 -29.97 -0.31
N ALA A 96 0.83 -30.76 0.68
CA ALA A 96 0.29 -32.12 0.50
C ALA A 96 -0.82 -32.22 -0.56
N PHE A 97 -1.74 -31.24 -0.61
CA PHE A 97 -2.85 -31.17 -1.58
C PHE A 97 -2.74 -29.96 -2.52
N ARG A 98 -1.59 -29.30 -2.57
CA ARG A 98 -1.38 -28.05 -3.32
C ARG A 98 -1.79 -28.21 -4.78
N SER A 99 -2.64 -27.28 -5.26
CA SER A 99 -3.12 -27.22 -6.64
C SER A 99 -3.80 -28.52 -7.14
N SER A 100 -4.41 -29.30 -6.24
CA SER A 100 -5.32 -30.38 -6.60
C SER A 100 -6.77 -29.89 -6.63
N PRO A 101 -7.67 -30.46 -7.44
CA PRO A 101 -9.09 -30.10 -7.48
C PRO A 101 -9.85 -30.71 -6.29
N LEU A 102 -9.20 -30.84 -5.13
CA LEU A 102 -9.77 -31.41 -3.92
C LEU A 102 -10.90 -30.51 -3.42
N ASN A 103 -12.11 -31.03 -3.39
CA ASN A 103 -13.30 -30.33 -2.94
C ASN A 103 -13.98 -30.98 -1.72
N GLU A 104 -13.65 -32.24 -1.41
CA GLU A 104 -14.20 -32.95 -0.27
C GLU A 104 -13.13 -33.73 0.50
N ILE A 105 -12.95 -33.39 1.77
CA ILE A 105 -12.04 -34.05 2.72
C ILE A 105 -12.62 -34.00 4.13
N ASN A 106 -12.47 -35.08 4.88
CA ASN A 106 -12.66 -35.07 6.34
C ASN A 106 -11.31 -35.14 7.03
N LEU A 107 -11.11 -34.31 8.04
CA LEU A 107 -9.91 -34.31 8.87
C LEU A 107 -10.18 -35.10 10.15
N PRO A 108 -9.35 -36.13 10.48
CA PRO A 108 -9.53 -36.93 11.69
C PRO A 108 -9.19 -36.17 12.96
N GLU A 109 -9.77 -36.54 14.10
CA GLU A 109 -9.49 -35.92 15.41
C GLU A 109 -8.07 -36.19 15.91
N SER A 110 -7.38 -37.18 15.37
CA SER A 110 -5.97 -37.49 15.63
C SER A 110 -4.99 -36.46 15.03
N LEU A 111 -5.44 -35.63 14.06
CA LEU A 111 -4.59 -34.69 13.34
C LEU A 111 -4.13 -33.55 14.25
N THR A 112 -2.82 -33.36 14.34
CA THR A 112 -2.18 -32.34 15.19
C THR A 112 -1.37 -31.31 14.41
N GLU A 113 -1.04 -31.59 13.13
CA GLU A 113 -0.20 -30.72 12.32
C GLU A 113 -0.68 -30.69 10.86
N ILE A 114 -0.76 -29.46 10.30
CA ILE A 114 -1.00 -29.18 8.88
C ILE A 114 0.13 -28.28 8.40
N GLY A 115 0.90 -28.74 7.43
CA GLY A 115 2.08 -28.05 6.91
C GLY A 115 1.76 -26.83 6.06
N THR A 116 2.81 -26.07 5.80
CA THR A 116 2.78 -24.86 4.95
C THR A 116 2.15 -25.18 3.58
N ARG A 117 1.17 -24.35 3.16
CA ARG A 117 0.49 -24.48 1.87
C ARG A 117 -0.15 -25.85 1.61
N ALA A 118 -0.48 -26.60 2.64
CA ALA A 118 -1.02 -27.97 2.50
C ALA A 118 -2.28 -28.04 1.61
N PHE A 119 -3.14 -27.03 1.66
CA PHE A 119 -4.36 -26.90 0.85
C PHE A 119 -4.28 -25.71 -0.14
N TYR A 120 -3.10 -25.22 -0.45
CA TYR A 120 -2.93 -24.09 -1.38
C TYR A 120 -3.65 -24.35 -2.71
N ASN A 121 -4.54 -23.43 -3.13
CA ASN A 121 -5.25 -23.48 -4.41
C ASN A 121 -6.00 -24.82 -4.62
N THR A 122 -6.78 -25.25 -3.62
CA THR A 122 -7.73 -26.36 -3.70
C THR A 122 -9.15 -25.83 -3.85
N GLU A 123 -10.07 -26.72 -4.27
CA GLU A 123 -11.49 -26.40 -4.45
C GLU A 123 -12.36 -26.78 -3.22
N VAL A 124 -11.74 -26.94 -2.04
CA VAL A 124 -12.46 -27.27 -0.80
C VAL A 124 -13.47 -26.16 -0.48
N THR A 125 -14.75 -26.54 -0.35
CA THR A 125 -15.85 -25.60 -0.09
C THR A 125 -16.14 -25.40 1.40
N SER A 126 -15.88 -26.42 2.21
CA SER A 126 -16.02 -26.36 3.66
C SER A 126 -15.04 -27.29 4.35
N ILE A 127 -14.52 -26.87 5.51
CA ILE A 127 -13.59 -27.69 6.30
C ILE A 127 -13.76 -27.40 7.80
N ALA A 128 -13.71 -28.45 8.62
CA ALA A 128 -13.66 -28.33 10.07
C ALA A 128 -12.28 -28.82 10.55
N LEU A 129 -11.57 -27.99 11.30
CA LEU A 129 -10.27 -28.32 11.84
C LEU A 129 -10.43 -29.02 13.21
N PRO A 130 -9.73 -30.15 13.46
CA PRO A 130 -9.82 -30.87 14.71
C PRO A 130 -9.16 -30.10 15.88
N GLN A 131 -9.55 -30.43 17.11
CA GLN A 131 -9.08 -29.75 18.32
C GLN A 131 -7.58 -29.92 18.59
N GLY A 132 -6.90 -30.86 17.91
CA GLY A 132 -5.44 -31.04 17.97
C GLY A 132 -4.64 -29.90 17.33
N ILE A 133 -5.26 -29.16 16.41
CA ILE A 133 -4.57 -28.07 15.67
C ILE A 133 -4.46 -26.83 16.56
N LYS A 134 -3.23 -26.38 16.80
CA LYS A 134 -2.90 -25.17 17.56
C LYS A 134 -2.39 -24.05 16.70
N THR A 135 -1.79 -24.37 15.56
CA THR A 135 -1.20 -23.42 14.64
C THR A 135 -1.59 -23.75 13.21
N LEU A 136 -1.98 -22.74 12.44
CA LEU A 136 -2.08 -22.82 11.00
C LEU A 136 -0.79 -22.27 10.38
N ALA A 137 -0.06 -23.12 9.67
CA ALA A 137 1.19 -22.77 8.99
C ALA A 137 0.93 -21.80 7.83
N ASP A 138 1.99 -21.10 7.38
CA ASP A 138 1.91 -20.11 6.31
C ASP A 138 1.21 -20.64 5.05
N GLY A 139 0.23 -19.88 4.57
CA GLY A 139 -0.47 -20.17 3.33
C GLY A 139 -1.30 -21.46 3.32
N THR A 140 -1.59 -22.07 4.46
CA THR A 140 -2.29 -23.37 4.53
C THR A 140 -3.49 -23.44 3.59
N PHE A 141 -4.36 -22.43 3.55
CA PHE A 141 -5.54 -22.33 2.68
C PHE A 141 -5.42 -21.21 1.64
N GLN A 142 -4.22 -20.75 1.35
CA GLN A 142 -3.99 -19.67 0.39
C GLN A 142 -4.59 -20.01 -0.98
N GLN A 143 -5.37 -19.08 -1.58
CA GLN A 143 -6.05 -19.21 -2.87
C GLN A 143 -7.17 -20.30 -2.90
N CYS A 144 -7.73 -20.68 -1.78
CA CYS A 144 -8.93 -21.50 -1.74
C CYS A 144 -10.17 -20.63 -1.97
N GLU A 145 -10.38 -20.16 -3.20
CA GLU A 145 -11.44 -19.20 -3.55
C GLU A 145 -12.85 -19.78 -3.32
N GLU A 146 -12.99 -21.12 -3.37
CA GLU A 146 -14.25 -21.85 -3.12
C GLU A 146 -14.49 -22.16 -1.63
N LEU A 147 -13.57 -21.83 -0.72
CA LEU A 147 -13.73 -22.08 0.72
C LEU A 147 -14.72 -21.08 1.32
N LEU A 148 -15.98 -21.51 1.46
CA LEU A 148 -17.09 -20.69 1.94
C LEU A 148 -17.30 -20.82 3.45
N GLN A 149 -16.87 -21.93 4.05
CA GLN A 149 -17.03 -22.20 5.48
C GLN A 149 -15.79 -22.87 6.05
N ILE A 150 -15.32 -22.35 7.18
CA ILE A 150 -14.26 -22.99 7.97
C ILE A 150 -14.62 -22.95 9.45
N THR A 151 -14.44 -24.08 10.14
CA THR A 151 -14.57 -24.13 11.61
C THR A 151 -13.18 -24.22 12.21
N LEU A 152 -12.77 -23.19 12.94
CA LEU A 152 -11.50 -23.15 13.65
C LEU A 152 -11.64 -23.80 15.04
N PRO A 153 -10.66 -24.57 15.51
CA PRO A 153 -10.73 -25.21 16.82
C PRO A 153 -10.54 -24.18 17.95
N ALA A 154 -11.21 -24.38 19.07
CA ALA A 154 -11.06 -23.52 20.26
C ALA A 154 -9.65 -23.51 20.86
N SER A 155 -8.79 -24.47 20.46
CA SER A 155 -7.38 -24.61 20.85
C SER A 155 -6.42 -23.80 19.98
N LEU A 156 -6.89 -23.14 18.91
CA LEU A 156 -6.01 -22.43 17.96
C LEU A 156 -5.34 -21.24 18.64
N GLU A 157 -4.02 -21.20 18.61
CA GLU A 157 -3.17 -20.19 19.24
C GLU A 157 -2.61 -19.18 18.23
N SER A 158 -2.39 -19.62 16.96
CA SER A 158 -1.82 -18.74 15.93
C SER A 158 -2.26 -19.10 14.51
N ILE A 159 -2.36 -18.05 13.67
CA ILE A 159 -2.62 -18.11 12.23
C ILE A 159 -1.40 -17.52 11.52
N GLY A 160 -0.76 -18.27 10.64
CA GLY A 160 0.44 -17.86 9.91
C GLY A 160 0.18 -16.84 8.80
N ARG A 161 1.25 -16.46 8.11
CA ARG A 161 1.22 -15.51 7.00
C ARG A 161 0.36 -16.03 5.84
N GLY A 162 -0.56 -15.19 5.34
CA GLY A 162 -1.35 -15.45 4.13
C GLY A 162 -2.21 -16.72 4.19
N VAL A 163 -2.54 -17.23 5.38
CA VAL A 163 -3.28 -18.49 5.54
C VAL A 163 -4.56 -18.52 4.72
N PHE A 164 -5.33 -17.44 4.74
CA PHE A 164 -6.61 -17.31 4.06
C PHE A 164 -6.58 -16.32 2.89
N TYR A 165 -5.40 -16.01 2.36
CA TYR A 165 -5.29 -15.14 1.18
C TYR A 165 -6.20 -15.60 0.05
N LYS A 166 -7.12 -14.73 -0.40
CA LYS A 166 -8.14 -15.02 -1.45
C LYS A 166 -9.11 -16.16 -1.12
N CYS A 167 -9.46 -16.39 0.15
CA CYS A 167 -10.55 -17.31 0.48
C CYS A 167 -11.92 -16.68 0.26
N GLY A 168 -12.94 -17.56 0.04
CA GLY A 168 -14.28 -17.17 -0.40
C GLY A 168 -15.30 -16.91 0.69
N PHE A 169 -15.03 -17.17 1.96
CA PHE A 169 -15.99 -17.04 3.06
C PHE A 169 -16.45 -15.60 3.32
N THR A 170 -17.68 -15.45 3.82
CA THR A 170 -18.29 -14.17 4.16
C THR A 170 -18.07 -13.77 5.61
N GLU A 171 -17.79 -14.72 6.46
CA GLU A 171 -17.53 -14.54 7.90
C GLU A 171 -16.56 -15.61 8.38
N ILE A 172 -15.86 -15.35 9.47
CA ILE A 172 -14.99 -16.30 10.14
C ILE A 172 -14.93 -15.98 11.64
N ASP A 173 -15.11 -17.02 12.46
CA ASP A 173 -14.99 -16.91 13.91
C ASP A 173 -13.56 -17.27 14.34
N ILE A 174 -12.79 -16.30 14.81
CA ILE A 174 -11.43 -16.51 15.33
C ILE A 174 -11.54 -16.78 16.83
N PRO A 175 -11.00 -17.93 17.32
CA PRO A 175 -11.06 -18.25 18.74
C PRO A 175 -10.32 -17.23 19.62
N ALA A 176 -10.84 -16.98 20.82
CA ALA A 176 -10.23 -16.05 21.78
C ALA A 176 -8.81 -16.46 22.25
N THR A 177 -8.44 -17.73 22.04
CA THR A 177 -7.10 -18.27 22.29
C THR A 177 -6.06 -17.85 21.26
N CYS A 178 -6.52 -17.40 20.06
CA CYS A 178 -5.63 -16.99 18.98
C CYS A 178 -5.03 -15.61 19.28
N ALA A 179 -3.80 -15.58 19.72
CA ALA A 179 -3.08 -14.36 20.11
C ALA A 179 -2.21 -13.78 18.97
N GLU A 180 -2.05 -14.51 17.87
CA GLU A 180 -1.23 -14.06 16.73
C GLU A 180 -1.91 -14.36 15.40
N ILE A 181 -2.01 -13.33 14.54
CA ILE A 181 -2.49 -13.44 13.17
C ILE A 181 -1.42 -12.83 12.26
N GLY A 182 -0.88 -13.64 11.36
CA GLY A 182 0.22 -13.29 10.47
C GLY A 182 -0.15 -12.26 9.41
N ALA A 183 0.87 -11.62 8.85
CA ALA A 183 0.71 -10.65 7.77
C ALA A 183 -0.06 -11.25 6.57
N TYR A 184 -0.91 -10.44 5.94
CA TYR A 184 -1.70 -10.81 4.76
C TYR A 184 -2.65 -12.01 4.98
N ALA A 185 -2.96 -12.37 6.24
CA ALA A 185 -3.72 -13.59 6.53
C ALA A 185 -5.11 -13.61 5.87
N PHE A 186 -5.77 -12.46 5.75
CA PHE A 186 -7.07 -12.31 5.08
C PHE A 186 -7.00 -11.43 3.82
N GLU A 187 -5.80 -11.20 3.29
CA GLU A 187 -5.65 -10.36 2.09
C GLU A 187 -6.51 -10.90 0.93
N GLN A 188 -7.21 -9.99 0.25
CA GLN A 188 -8.10 -10.28 -0.87
C GLN A 188 -9.24 -11.29 -0.57
N CYS A 189 -9.64 -11.48 0.68
CA CYS A 189 -10.91 -12.14 1.02
C CYS A 189 -12.06 -11.21 0.62
N ALA A 190 -12.36 -11.17 -0.69
CA ALA A 190 -13.24 -10.15 -1.28
C ALA A 190 -14.69 -10.23 -0.77
N ASN A 191 -15.13 -11.39 -0.32
CA ASN A 191 -16.49 -11.66 0.17
C ASN A 191 -16.63 -11.44 1.68
N LEU A 192 -15.53 -11.32 2.43
CA LEU A 192 -15.54 -11.16 3.89
C LEU A 192 -16.28 -9.87 4.28
N GLN A 193 -17.37 -9.99 5.03
CA GLN A 193 -18.25 -8.90 5.45
C GLN A 193 -18.07 -8.55 6.92
N GLU A 194 -17.84 -9.55 7.74
CA GLU A 194 -17.70 -9.42 9.19
C GLU A 194 -16.53 -10.26 9.70
N ILE A 195 -15.83 -9.73 10.67
CA ILE A 195 -14.77 -10.43 11.40
C ILE A 195 -14.68 -9.87 12.82
N SER A 196 -14.61 -10.77 13.79
CA SER A 196 -14.31 -10.46 15.19
C SER A 196 -12.88 -10.82 15.49
N LEU A 197 -12.08 -9.82 15.87
CA LEU A 197 -10.71 -10.03 16.28
C LEU A 197 -10.66 -10.39 17.77
N PRO A 198 -9.81 -11.38 18.18
CA PRO A 198 -9.73 -11.79 19.57
C PRO A 198 -9.08 -10.71 20.46
N GLU A 199 -9.61 -10.53 21.66
CA GLU A 199 -8.94 -9.75 22.70
C GLU A 199 -7.61 -10.44 23.08
N GLY A 200 -6.54 -9.68 23.16
CA GLY A 200 -5.18 -10.22 23.34
C GLY A 200 -4.31 -10.10 22.11
N LEU A 201 -4.90 -9.76 20.93
CA LEU A 201 -4.14 -9.42 19.75
C LEU A 201 -3.47 -8.05 19.95
N VAL A 202 -2.13 -8.01 19.92
CA VAL A 202 -1.34 -6.81 20.21
C VAL A 202 -1.04 -6.00 18.95
N GLU A 203 -0.98 -6.67 17.81
CA GLU A 203 -0.54 -6.06 16.56
C GLU A 203 -1.43 -6.48 15.40
N ILE A 204 -1.92 -5.52 14.65
CA ILE A 204 -2.60 -5.76 13.38
C ILE A 204 -1.55 -5.74 12.29
N LYS A 205 -1.19 -6.93 11.80
CA LYS A 205 -0.06 -7.14 10.88
C LYS A 205 -0.28 -6.54 9.51
N GLU A 206 0.83 -6.35 8.81
CA GLU A 206 0.91 -5.80 7.46
C GLU A 206 -0.09 -6.48 6.51
N GLY A 207 -0.88 -5.65 5.80
CA GLY A 207 -1.82 -6.10 4.78
C GLY A 207 -2.91 -7.06 5.26
N LEU A 208 -3.15 -7.18 6.59
CA LEU A 208 -4.04 -8.20 7.16
C LEU A 208 -5.38 -8.32 6.43
N PHE A 209 -6.02 -7.18 6.10
CA PHE A 209 -7.30 -7.11 5.40
C PHE A 209 -7.22 -6.47 4.02
N SER A 210 -6.01 -6.23 3.50
CA SER A 210 -5.81 -5.57 2.20
C SER A 210 -6.70 -6.20 1.13
N GLY A 211 -7.53 -5.38 0.46
CA GLY A 211 -8.41 -5.85 -0.62
C GLY A 211 -9.67 -6.62 -0.20
N CYS A 212 -10.03 -6.65 1.08
CA CYS A 212 -11.33 -7.18 1.56
C CYS A 212 -12.46 -6.20 1.18
N ARG A 213 -12.96 -6.32 -0.04
CA ARG A 213 -13.84 -5.32 -0.67
C ARG A 213 -15.27 -5.29 -0.12
N SER A 214 -15.67 -6.28 0.67
CA SER A 214 -16.99 -6.34 1.31
C SER A 214 -16.96 -5.99 2.80
N LEU A 215 -15.76 -5.81 3.39
CA LEU A 215 -15.56 -5.54 4.81
C LEU A 215 -15.76 -4.04 5.09
N THR A 216 -16.90 -3.67 5.68
CA THR A 216 -17.26 -2.26 5.90
C THR A 216 -17.00 -1.77 7.32
N ALA A 217 -16.79 -2.67 8.26
CA ALA A 217 -16.50 -2.36 9.66
C ALA A 217 -15.53 -3.40 10.25
N VAL A 218 -14.63 -2.94 11.10
CA VAL A 218 -13.75 -3.77 11.93
C VAL A 218 -13.66 -3.10 13.30
N THR A 219 -13.88 -3.88 14.34
CA THR A 219 -13.63 -3.44 15.73
C THR A 219 -12.22 -3.87 16.10
N LEU A 220 -11.38 -2.91 16.47
CA LEU A 220 -10.04 -3.18 16.97
C LEU A 220 -10.12 -3.60 18.44
N PRO A 221 -9.45 -4.68 18.86
CA PRO A 221 -9.33 -5.05 20.26
C PRO A 221 -8.66 -3.97 21.11
N GLU A 222 -9.04 -3.84 22.38
CA GLU A 222 -8.45 -2.88 23.33
C GLU A 222 -6.95 -3.13 23.59
N SER A 223 -6.47 -4.34 23.31
CA SER A 223 -5.07 -4.76 23.46
C SER A 223 -4.15 -4.28 22.32
N VAL A 224 -4.70 -3.78 21.21
CA VAL A 224 -3.91 -3.42 20.02
C VAL A 224 -3.07 -2.19 20.28
N THR A 225 -1.75 -2.32 20.09
CA THR A 225 -0.79 -1.22 20.22
C THR A 225 -0.27 -0.73 18.86
N THR A 226 -0.30 -1.60 17.83
CA THR A 226 0.30 -1.31 16.53
C THR A 226 -0.63 -1.70 15.38
N ILE A 227 -0.79 -0.79 14.41
CA ILE A 227 -1.43 -1.04 13.12
C ILE A 227 -0.36 -0.91 12.05
N GLU A 228 -0.02 -2.02 11.41
CA GLU A 228 1.01 -2.08 10.37
C GLU A 228 0.54 -1.51 9.02
N GLY A 229 1.49 -1.32 8.10
CA GLY A 229 1.23 -0.76 6.76
C GLY A 229 0.28 -1.61 5.92
N TYR A 230 -0.47 -0.95 5.04
CA TYR A 230 -1.41 -1.58 4.09
C TYR A 230 -2.51 -2.43 4.73
N THR A 231 -2.64 -2.44 6.06
CA THR A 231 -3.59 -3.30 6.81
C THR A 231 -5.01 -3.22 6.26
N PHE A 232 -5.51 -2.01 5.99
CA PHE A 232 -6.85 -1.77 5.46
C PHE A 232 -6.82 -1.22 4.03
N GLN A 233 -5.77 -1.49 3.27
CA GLN A 233 -5.67 -1.00 1.89
C GLN A 233 -6.82 -1.52 1.03
N ASN A 234 -7.56 -0.59 0.38
CA ASN A 234 -8.73 -0.90 -0.45
C ASN A 234 -9.86 -1.65 0.29
N VAL A 235 -9.96 -1.49 1.60
CA VAL A 235 -11.07 -1.95 2.44
C VAL A 235 -12.08 -0.81 2.57
N PRO A 236 -13.39 -1.01 2.27
CA PRO A 236 -14.37 0.08 2.29
C PRO A 236 -14.87 0.44 3.72
N LEU A 237 -13.94 0.52 4.68
CA LEU A 237 -14.26 0.96 6.05
C LEU A 237 -14.90 2.34 6.03
N VAL A 238 -16.01 2.52 6.76
CA VAL A 238 -16.76 3.78 6.85
C VAL A 238 -16.40 4.55 8.12
N ALA A 239 -16.02 3.86 9.17
CA ALA A 239 -15.64 4.46 10.46
C ALA A 239 -14.35 3.81 10.98
N LEU A 240 -13.57 4.61 11.71
CA LEU A 240 -12.39 4.16 12.44
C LEU A 240 -12.55 4.61 13.89
N HIS A 241 -12.41 3.67 14.81
CA HIS A 241 -12.22 3.93 16.24
C HIS A 241 -10.85 3.40 16.67
N LEU A 242 -10.02 4.26 17.27
CA LEU A 242 -8.71 3.87 17.81
C LEU A 242 -8.81 3.67 19.32
N PRO A 243 -8.55 2.45 19.83
CA PRO A 243 -8.45 2.16 21.26
C PRO A 243 -7.36 2.93 21.99
N ALA A 244 -7.45 2.97 23.31
CA ALA A 244 -6.51 3.68 24.19
C ALA A 244 -5.06 3.18 24.04
N ALA A 245 -4.86 1.89 23.79
CA ALA A 245 -3.54 1.26 23.72
C ALA A 245 -2.79 1.51 22.40
N VAL A 246 -3.45 2.02 21.33
CA VAL A 246 -2.77 2.22 20.05
C VAL A 246 -1.72 3.32 20.14
N GLU A 247 -0.47 2.94 19.92
CA GLU A 247 0.72 3.80 19.97
C GLU A 247 1.34 4.05 18.59
N THR A 248 1.15 3.12 17.64
CA THR A 248 1.81 3.17 16.33
C THR A 248 0.84 2.85 15.21
N ILE A 249 0.84 3.71 14.19
CA ILE A 249 0.19 3.47 12.90
C ILE A 249 1.24 3.65 11.82
N LYS A 250 1.44 2.63 10.98
CA LYS A 250 2.40 2.69 9.87
C LYS A 250 1.81 3.37 8.64
N ALA A 251 2.66 3.87 7.78
CA ALA A 251 2.27 4.52 6.54
C ALA A 251 1.36 3.63 5.67
N ASN A 252 0.44 4.26 4.93
CA ASN A 252 -0.46 3.58 3.99
C ASN A 252 -1.45 2.58 4.62
N ALA A 253 -1.59 2.53 5.95
CA ALA A 253 -2.48 1.59 6.64
C ALA A 253 -3.94 1.69 6.17
N PHE A 254 -4.42 2.89 5.81
CA PHE A 254 -5.81 3.17 5.46
C PHE A 254 -6.02 3.58 3.99
N ASN A 255 -5.04 3.34 3.12
CA ASN A 255 -5.15 3.74 1.71
C ASN A 255 -6.36 3.09 1.03
N GLY A 256 -7.19 3.89 0.36
CA GLY A 256 -8.35 3.39 -0.38
C GLY A 256 -9.57 3.03 0.49
N THR A 257 -9.56 3.30 1.80
CA THR A 257 -10.73 3.18 2.68
C THR A 257 -11.81 4.22 2.33
N GLN A 258 -13.02 4.07 2.88
CA GLN A 258 -14.14 5.01 2.71
C GLN A 258 -14.45 5.76 4.02
N ILE A 259 -13.47 5.89 4.91
CA ILE A 259 -13.65 6.45 6.25
C ILE A 259 -14.25 7.86 6.18
N GLN A 260 -15.34 8.06 6.92
CA GLN A 260 -16.06 9.31 7.07
C GLN A 260 -16.03 9.80 8.53
N THR A 261 -15.89 8.87 9.47
CA THR A 261 -15.88 9.17 10.90
C THR A 261 -14.63 8.57 11.54
N ILE A 262 -13.90 9.42 12.26
CA ILE A 262 -12.69 9.02 13.01
C ILE A 262 -12.92 9.39 14.47
N THR A 263 -12.73 8.43 15.35
CA THR A 263 -12.78 8.62 16.80
C THR A 263 -11.55 7.99 17.44
N VAL A 264 -11.10 8.58 18.53
CA VAL A 264 -9.95 8.10 19.31
C VAL A 264 -10.38 8.07 20.77
N ASP A 265 -10.05 7.00 21.48
CA ASP A 265 -10.30 6.91 22.91
C ASP A 265 -9.66 8.09 23.66
N ALA A 266 -10.37 8.64 24.66
CA ALA A 266 -9.91 9.80 25.42
C ALA A 266 -8.58 9.54 26.16
N GLU A 267 -8.35 8.28 26.58
CA GLU A 267 -7.16 7.82 27.27
C GLU A 267 -5.98 7.56 26.33
N ASN A 268 -6.18 7.60 24.99
CA ASN A 268 -5.10 7.40 24.04
C ASN A 268 -4.03 8.48 24.20
N ALA A 269 -2.77 8.04 24.40
CA ALA A 269 -1.64 8.95 24.64
C ALA A 269 -0.94 9.41 23.36
N ALA A 270 -1.11 8.69 22.25
CA ALA A 270 -0.36 8.91 21.00
C ALA A 270 -1.15 9.71 19.96
N PHE A 271 -2.48 9.53 19.90
CA PHE A 271 -3.32 10.08 18.85
C PHE A 271 -4.49 10.90 19.37
N VAL A 272 -5.02 11.74 18.50
CA VAL A 272 -6.24 12.52 18.73
C VAL A 272 -7.03 12.66 17.43
N ALA A 273 -8.36 12.63 17.51
CA ALA A 273 -9.23 13.01 16.40
C ALA A 273 -9.65 14.49 16.62
N ASP A 274 -9.04 15.40 15.89
CA ASP A 274 -9.40 16.82 15.91
C ASP A 274 -10.22 17.16 14.67
N ALA A 275 -11.43 17.71 14.89
CA ALA A 275 -12.37 17.99 13.81
C ALA A 275 -12.55 16.81 12.82
N ASN A 276 -12.56 15.57 13.34
CA ASN A 276 -12.67 14.33 12.55
C ASN A 276 -11.44 14.01 11.66
N VAL A 277 -10.29 14.60 11.93
CA VAL A 277 -9.01 14.33 11.28
C VAL A 277 -8.07 13.70 12.30
N LEU A 278 -7.36 12.64 11.91
CA LEU A 278 -6.44 11.93 12.79
C LEU A 278 -5.07 12.59 12.79
N TYR A 279 -4.67 13.03 13.96
CA TYR A 279 -3.33 13.57 14.24
C TYR A 279 -2.63 12.78 15.35
N THR A 280 -1.31 12.97 15.46
CA THR A 280 -0.63 12.70 16.73
C THR A 280 -1.19 13.61 17.83
N LYS A 281 -1.05 13.20 19.11
CA LYS A 281 -1.59 13.94 20.26
C LYS A 281 -1.09 15.38 20.34
N ASP A 282 0.11 15.66 19.86
CA ASP A 282 0.74 16.99 19.77
C ASP A 282 0.44 17.72 18.44
N HIS A 283 -0.43 17.17 17.60
CA HIS A 283 -0.83 17.68 16.28
C HIS A 283 0.32 17.82 15.24
N ARG A 284 1.51 17.31 15.54
CA ARG A 284 2.67 17.47 14.63
C ARG A 284 2.57 16.66 13.34
N PHE A 285 1.85 15.54 13.37
CA PHE A 285 1.72 14.67 12.20
C PHE A 285 0.26 14.38 11.90
N LEU A 286 -0.18 14.63 10.66
CA LEU A 286 -1.50 14.23 10.17
C LEU A 286 -1.42 12.82 9.59
N TYR A 287 -2.22 11.89 10.13
CA TYR A 287 -2.24 10.48 9.74
C TYR A 287 -3.38 10.11 8.80
N LEU A 288 -4.56 10.73 8.95
CA LEU A 288 -5.72 10.38 8.14
C LEU A 288 -6.70 11.53 8.03
N TYR A 289 -7.05 11.90 6.81
CA TYR A 289 -8.14 12.80 6.46
C TYR A 289 -9.34 12.00 5.95
N PRO A 290 -10.58 12.29 6.40
CA PRO A 290 -11.76 11.56 5.95
C PRO A 290 -11.94 11.62 4.44
N ARG A 291 -12.30 10.49 3.84
CA ARG A 291 -12.43 10.42 2.38
C ARG A 291 -13.65 11.14 1.86
N LYS A 292 -14.78 11.12 2.61
CA LYS A 292 -16.06 11.74 2.22
C LYS A 292 -16.64 12.53 3.37
N GLY A 293 -17.43 13.56 3.00
CA GLY A 293 -18.14 14.38 3.99
C GLY A 293 -17.26 15.36 4.76
N ALA A 294 -15.95 15.39 4.51
CA ALA A 294 -15.03 16.37 5.04
C ALA A 294 -14.98 17.63 4.14
N PRO A 295 -14.53 18.79 4.66
CA PRO A 295 -14.36 20.00 3.87
C PRO A 295 -13.45 19.80 2.68
N THR A 296 -13.80 20.34 1.51
CA THR A 296 -12.94 20.28 0.32
C THR A 296 -11.76 21.25 0.39
N ASN A 297 -11.83 22.27 1.25
CA ASN A 297 -10.73 23.18 1.57
C ASN A 297 -10.39 22.95 3.04
N TYR A 298 -9.16 22.63 3.33
CA TYR A 298 -8.71 22.28 4.67
C TYR A 298 -7.47 23.07 5.07
N THR A 299 -7.44 23.55 6.30
CA THR A 299 -6.25 24.17 6.90
C THR A 299 -5.67 23.19 7.91
N LEU A 300 -4.42 22.81 7.74
CA LEU A 300 -3.69 21.99 8.71
C LEU A 300 -3.56 22.72 10.05
N HIS A 301 -3.45 21.96 11.14
CA HIS A 301 -3.15 22.52 12.45
C HIS A 301 -1.83 23.30 12.41
N ASP A 302 -1.75 24.41 13.15
CA ASP A 302 -0.58 25.31 13.15
C ASP A 302 0.73 24.60 13.56
N ASP A 303 0.64 23.58 14.43
CA ASP A 303 1.78 22.76 14.85
C ASP A 303 2.14 21.63 13.88
N CYS A 304 1.38 21.44 12.80
CA CYS A 304 1.60 20.33 11.89
C CYS A 304 2.90 20.51 11.08
N VAL A 305 3.82 19.58 11.21
CA VAL A 305 5.11 19.61 10.52
C VAL A 305 5.18 18.65 9.34
N ALA A 306 4.34 17.60 9.30
CA ALA A 306 4.31 16.68 8.17
C ALA A 306 2.95 15.97 8.02
N VAL A 307 2.67 15.54 6.79
CA VAL A 307 1.55 14.68 6.44
C VAL A 307 2.07 13.28 6.18
N TYR A 308 1.50 12.31 6.85
CA TYR A 308 1.90 10.91 6.80
C TYR A 308 1.46 10.21 5.52
N GLY A 309 2.09 9.07 5.20
CA GLY A 309 1.87 8.35 3.94
C GLY A 309 0.41 7.96 3.72
N GLY A 310 -0.14 8.40 2.58
CA GLY A 310 -1.53 8.12 2.19
C GLY A 310 -2.61 8.88 2.96
N ALA A 311 -2.28 9.86 3.80
CA ALA A 311 -3.24 10.54 4.67
C ALA A 311 -4.42 11.20 3.94
N PHE A 312 -4.20 11.73 2.74
CA PHE A 312 -5.25 12.27 1.85
C PHE A 312 -5.48 11.40 0.60
N TYR A 313 -5.12 10.12 0.66
CA TYR A 313 -5.26 9.22 -0.48
C TYR A 313 -6.71 9.14 -0.97
N ALA A 314 -6.94 9.47 -2.24
CA ALA A 314 -8.24 9.44 -2.92
C ALA A 314 -9.37 10.25 -2.22
N THR A 315 -9.03 11.31 -1.48
CA THR A 315 -9.98 12.22 -0.82
C THR A 315 -10.59 13.23 -1.79
N GLU A 316 -11.69 13.85 -1.37
CA GLU A 316 -12.37 14.92 -2.12
C GLU A 316 -11.77 16.32 -1.86
N VAL A 317 -10.64 16.41 -1.14
CA VAL A 317 -9.98 17.69 -0.83
C VAL A 317 -9.47 18.34 -2.11
N LYS A 318 -9.75 19.65 -2.26
CA LYS A 318 -9.36 20.45 -3.44
C LYS A 318 -8.23 21.41 -3.16
N GLU A 319 -8.11 21.86 -1.91
CA GLU A 319 -7.09 22.80 -1.47
C GLU A 319 -6.71 22.52 -0.02
N VAL A 320 -5.41 22.54 0.26
CA VAL A 320 -4.88 22.44 1.62
C VAL A 320 -3.98 23.64 1.89
N ILE A 321 -4.19 24.27 3.06
CA ILE A 321 -3.38 25.36 3.55
C ILE A 321 -2.41 24.80 4.59
N PHE A 322 -1.13 25.01 4.37
CA PHE A 322 -0.04 24.50 5.19
C PHE A 322 0.45 25.58 6.15
N PRO A 323 0.81 25.25 7.41
CA PRO A 323 1.39 26.20 8.35
C PRO A 323 2.83 26.55 7.96
N GLU A 324 3.31 27.69 8.47
CA GLU A 324 4.73 28.02 8.38
C GLU A 324 5.57 27.03 9.21
N GLY A 325 6.68 26.55 8.66
CA GLY A 325 7.48 25.50 9.31
C GLY A 325 7.06 24.06 8.98
N PHE A 326 6.07 23.90 8.08
CA PHE A 326 5.74 22.59 7.53
C PHE A 326 6.93 22.03 6.74
N LEU A 327 7.34 20.78 7.01
CA LEU A 327 8.58 20.19 6.50
C LEU A 327 8.38 19.24 5.33
N GLY A 328 7.24 18.52 5.25
CA GLY A 328 7.11 17.60 4.14
C GLY A 328 5.90 16.69 4.08
N LEU A 329 5.83 16.02 2.95
CA LEU A 329 4.81 15.03 2.58
C LEU A 329 5.46 13.66 2.42
N ASP A 330 4.95 12.67 3.12
CA ASP A 330 5.35 11.28 2.95
C ASP A 330 4.73 10.66 1.69
N ALA A 331 5.16 9.46 1.32
CA ALA A 331 4.74 8.76 0.11
C ALA A 331 3.21 8.65 -0.01
N TYR A 332 2.69 8.87 -1.22
CA TYR A 332 1.24 8.81 -1.52
C TYR A 332 0.37 9.82 -0.76
N ALA A 333 0.91 10.82 -0.08
CA ALA A 333 0.15 11.71 0.82
C ALA A 333 -1.15 12.24 0.21
N PHE A 334 -1.13 12.75 -1.03
CA PHE A 334 -2.31 13.22 -1.79
C PHE A 334 -2.63 12.35 -3.01
N CYS A 335 -2.07 11.17 -3.12
CA CYS A 335 -2.25 10.32 -4.30
C CYS A 335 -3.75 10.09 -4.59
N LEU A 336 -4.15 10.26 -5.87
CA LEU A 336 -5.53 10.12 -6.38
C LEU A 336 -6.55 11.07 -5.73
N SER A 337 -6.14 12.07 -4.95
CA SER A 337 -7.06 13.06 -4.37
C SER A 337 -7.59 14.04 -5.44
N ALA A 338 -8.69 14.72 -5.12
CA ALA A 338 -9.25 15.76 -5.96
C ALA A 338 -8.49 17.11 -5.87
N LEU A 339 -7.24 17.12 -5.37
CA LEU A 339 -6.45 18.32 -5.13
C LEU A 339 -6.25 19.12 -6.43
N GLU A 340 -6.78 20.33 -6.46
CA GLU A 340 -6.73 21.24 -7.62
C GLU A 340 -5.62 22.31 -7.46
N ARG A 341 -5.31 22.67 -6.22
CA ARG A 341 -4.33 23.71 -5.86
C ARG A 341 -3.52 23.30 -4.65
N VAL A 342 -2.24 23.56 -4.72
CA VAL A 342 -1.29 23.40 -3.62
C VAL A 342 -0.32 24.57 -3.62
N ASN A 343 -0.10 25.15 -2.45
CA ASN A 343 0.92 26.15 -2.23
C ASN A 343 1.75 25.72 -1.02
N LEU A 344 2.88 25.09 -1.30
CA LEU A 344 3.77 24.57 -0.27
C LEU A 344 4.63 25.71 0.29
N PRO A 345 4.81 25.83 1.62
CA PRO A 345 5.70 26.81 2.20
C PRO A 345 7.18 26.55 1.84
N ALA A 346 8.01 27.59 1.91
CA ALA A 346 9.44 27.48 1.58
C ALA A 346 10.23 26.57 2.53
N SER A 347 9.65 26.25 3.69
CA SER A 347 10.23 25.33 4.69
C SER A 347 10.16 23.86 4.29
N VAL A 348 9.43 23.52 3.21
CA VAL A 348 9.33 22.13 2.75
C VAL A 348 10.65 21.66 2.17
N GLU A 349 11.18 20.58 2.73
CA GLU A 349 12.42 19.92 2.33
C GLU A 349 12.19 18.49 1.81
N LEU A 350 11.05 17.89 2.15
CA LEU A 350 10.77 16.47 1.90
C LEU A 350 9.48 16.30 1.11
N LEU A 351 9.59 15.81 -0.10
CA LEU A 351 8.47 15.35 -0.92
C LEU A 351 8.80 13.93 -1.39
N TYR A 352 8.11 12.94 -0.81
CA TYR A 352 8.37 11.55 -1.14
C TYR A 352 7.60 11.09 -2.39
N GLU A 353 7.90 9.87 -2.81
CA GLU A 353 7.36 9.27 -4.02
C GLU A 353 5.81 9.33 -4.10
N GLN A 354 5.30 9.61 -5.29
CA GLN A 354 3.86 9.63 -5.59
C GLN A 354 3.02 10.55 -4.69
N ALA A 355 3.64 11.51 -3.97
CA ALA A 355 2.91 12.36 -3.01
C ALA A 355 1.75 13.12 -3.66
N PHE A 356 1.82 13.47 -4.95
CA PHE A 356 0.76 14.15 -5.70
C PHE A 356 0.25 13.35 -6.91
N ALA A 357 0.59 12.07 -7.03
CA ALA A 357 0.21 11.29 -8.19
C ALA A 357 -1.31 11.21 -8.38
N GLY A 358 -1.80 11.38 -9.61
CA GLY A 358 -3.22 11.29 -9.95
C GLY A 358 -4.10 12.43 -9.46
N THR A 359 -3.52 13.54 -9.00
CA THR A 359 -4.25 14.75 -8.56
C THR A 359 -4.79 15.56 -9.74
N GLN A 360 -5.62 16.58 -9.43
CA GLN A 360 -6.21 17.51 -10.41
C GLN A 360 -5.41 18.83 -10.51
N LEU A 361 -4.15 18.82 -10.08
CA LEU A 361 -3.27 20.00 -10.15
C LEU A 361 -3.11 20.47 -11.60
N LYS A 362 -3.26 21.77 -11.82
CA LYS A 362 -3.02 22.42 -13.13
C LYS A 362 -1.61 22.98 -13.23
N GLN A 363 -1.04 23.35 -12.11
CA GLN A 363 0.31 23.88 -12.02
C GLN A 363 0.97 23.39 -10.74
N PHE A 364 2.28 23.24 -10.77
CA PHE A 364 3.07 22.86 -9.62
C PHE A 364 4.38 23.66 -9.60
N THR A 365 4.71 24.21 -8.45
CA THR A 365 6.00 24.86 -8.20
C THR A 365 6.72 24.11 -7.10
N LEU A 366 7.92 23.64 -7.39
CA LEU A 366 8.73 22.90 -6.43
C LEU A 366 9.25 23.88 -5.34
N PRO A 367 9.11 23.57 -4.04
CA PRO A 367 9.63 24.38 -2.95
C PRO A 367 11.17 24.46 -2.98
N GLU A 368 11.74 25.59 -2.59
CA GLU A 368 13.20 25.83 -2.65
C GLU A 368 14.05 24.86 -1.81
N GLY A 369 13.47 24.23 -0.79
CA GLY A 369 14.14 23.25 0.04
C GLY A 369 14.27 21.86 -0.60
N VAL A 370 13.50 21.57 -1.67
CA VAL A 370 13.50 20.28 -2.35
C VAL A 370 14.43 20.31 -3.56
N THR A 371 15.58 19.68 -3.47
CA THR A 371 16.60 19.68 -4.53
C THR A 371 16.56 18.46 -5.44
N GLU A 372 15.93 17.38 -5.01
CA GLU A 372 15.73 16.15 -5.76
C GLU A 372 14.23 15.87 -5.90
N VAL A 373 13.77 15.67 -7.12
CA VAL A 373 12.34 15.37 -7.39
C VAL A 373 12.15 13.88 -7.31
N SER A 374 11.42 13.41 -6.28
CA SER A 374 11.19 11.98 -6.02
C SER A 374 10.44 11.28 -7.14
N ASP A 375 10.61 9.96 -7.25
CA ASP A 375 10.00 9.10 -8.25
C ASP A 375 8.46 9.26 -8.30
N ALA A 376 7.93 9.40 -9.51
CA ALA A 376 6.50 9.51 -9.78
C ALA A 376 5.76 10.61 -8.98
N LEU A 377 6.45 11.64 -8.48
CA LEU A 377 5.87 12.69 -7.62
C LEU A 377 4.56 13.26 -8.17
N LEU A 378 4.49 13.51 -9.48
CA LEU A 378 3.36 14.11 -10.21
C LEU A 378 2.76 13.15 -11.26
N ALA A 379 3.03 11.85 -11.16
CA ALA A 379 2.53 10.87 -12.12
C ALA A 379 1.00 10.93 -12.25
N ASP A 380 0.46 10.66 -13.44
CA ASP A 380 -0.99 10.68 -13.74
C ASP A 380 -1.72 12.01 -13.46
N CYS A 381 -1.02 13.12 -13.27
CA CYS A 381 -1.62 14.46 -13.16
C CYS A 381 -2.10 14.97 -14.54
N LYS A 382 -3.24 14.46 -15.00
CA LYS A 382 -3.77 14.69 -16.37
C LYS A 382 -4.22 16.11 -16.67
N GLN A 383 -4.32 16.97 -15.64
CA GLN A 383 -4.67 18.39 -15.78
C GLN A 383 -3.44 19.31 -15.66
N LEU A 384 -2.25 18.73 -15.36
CA LEU A 384 -1.03 19.49 -15.13
C LEU A 384 -0.51 20.08 -16.44
N THR A 385 -0.55 21.41 -16.54
CA THR A 385 -0.07 22.14 -17.73
C THR A 385 1.29 22.78 -17.52
N THR A 386 1.63 23.12 -16.27
CA THR A 386 2.82 23.92 -15.97
C THR A 386 3.54 23.43 -14.73
N VAL A 387 4.86 23.28 -14.83
CA VAL A 387 5.73 22.99 -13.70
C VAL A 387 6.86 24.00 -13.63
N THR A 388 7.25 24.38 -12.41
CA THR A 388 8.38 25.30 -12.18
C THR A 388 9.39 24.64 -11.24
N PHE A 389 10.61 24.48 -11.72
CA PHE A 389 11.79 24.09 -10.95
C PHE A 389 12.62 25.32 -10.61
N HIS A 390 12.97 25.49 -9.33
CA HIS A 390 13.89 26.53 -8.89
C HIS A 390 15.34 26.20 -9.28
N ASP A 391 16.25 27.12 -9.06
CA ASP A 391 17.66 27.06 -9.51
C ASP A 391 18.55 26.06 -8.75
N LYS A 392 18.03 25.44 -7.66
CA LYS A 392 18.75 24.47 -6.82
C LYS A 392 18.39 23.03 -7.12
N VAL A 393 17.48 22.76 -8.06
CA VAL A 393 17.10 21.38 -8.42
C VAL A 393 18.26 20.72 -9.14
N VAL A 394 18.70 19.57 -8.63
CA VAL A 394 19.85 18.82 -9.16
C VAL A 394 19.42 17.56 -9.89
N GLU A 395 18.32 16.90 -9.47
CA GLU A 395 17.90 15.63 -10.05
C GLU A 395 16.37 15.54 -10.19
N VAL A 396 15.92 14.91 -11.27
CA VAL A 396 14.52 14.54 -11.53
C VAL A 396 14.41 13.03 -11.57
N GLY A 397 13.65 12.47 -10.66
CA GLY A 397 13.45 11.03 -10.50
C GLY A 397 12.69 10.36 -11.64
N ASN A 398 12.51 9.05 -11.52
CA ASN A 398 11.83 8.23 -12.50
C ASN A 398 10.31 8.51 -12.53
N ARG A 399 9.70 8.47 -13.73
CA ARG A 399 8.24 8.60 -13.92
C ARG A 399 7.60 9.84 -13.30
N VAL A 400 8.37 10.88 -12.98
CA VAL A 400 7.84 12.09 -12.30
C VAL A 400 6.61 12.63 -13.01
N PHE A 401 6.61 12.66 -14.36
CA PHE A 401 5.53 13.15 -15.20
C PHE A 401 4.82 12.03 -15.97
N TYR A 402 4.94 10.78 -15.52
CA TYR A 402 4.27 9.65 -16.15
C TYR A 402 2.81 10.00 -16.46
N ASN A 403 2.39 9.88 -17.74
CA ASN A 403 1.01 10.12 -18.19
C ASN A 403 0.43 11.52 -17.86
N CYS A 404 1.27 12.57 -17.71
CA CYS A 404 0.85 13.96 -17.61
C CYS A 404 0.51 14.51 -19.01
N SER A 405 -0.62 14.06 -19.57
CA SER A 405 -0.97 14.29 -20.98
C SER A 405 -1.29 15.73 -21.35
N ALA A 406 -1.56 16.61 -20.37
CA ALA A 406 -1.81 18.04 -20.57
C ALA A 406 -0.57 18.92 -20.36
N LEU A 407 0.62 18.35 -20.12
CA LEU A 407 1.84 19.13 -19.84
C LEU A 407 2.23 19.95 -21.07
N GLU A 408 2.36 21.26 -20.88
CA GLU A 408 2.66 22.24 -21.94
C GLU A 408 3.97 22.99 -21.68
N THR A 409 4.28 23.30 -20.41
CA THR A 409 5.43 24.13 -20.09
C THR A 409 6.15 23.67 -18.84
N ILE A 410 7.47 23.57 -18.93
CA ILE A 410 8.38 23.38 -17.79
C ILE A 410 9.30 24.60 -17.70
N TYR A 411 9.22 25.34 -16.60
CA TYR A 411 10.15 26.41 -16.27
C TYR A 411 11.30 25.82 -15.43
N CYS A 412 12.53 25.98 -15.92
CA CYS A 412 13.74 25.66 -15.20
C CYS A 412 14.45 26.96 -14.87
N LEU A 413 14.51 27.35 -13.59
CA LEU A 413 15.13 28.63 -13.18
C LEU A 413 16.65 28.51 -13.01
N GLY A 414 17.20 27.29 -13.01
CA GLY A 414 18.63 27.01 -12.91
C GLY A 414 19.39 27.29 -14.21
N THR A 415 20.63 27.75 -14.09
CA THR A 415 21.55 27.89 -15.24
C THR A 415 22.10 26.54 -15.72
N THR A 416 22.04 25.53 -14.88
CA THR A 416 22.37 24.13 -15.19
C THR A 416 21.09 23.30 -15.18
N PRO A 417 20.81 22.51 -16.23
CA PRO A 417 19.66 21.62 -16.24
C PRO A 417 19.82 20.56 -15.15
N PRO A 418 18.74 20.20 -14.42
CA PRO A 418 18.75 19.04 -13.54
C PRO A 418 19.09 17.76 -14.32
N GLU A 419 19.80 16.84 -13.69
CA GLU A 419 20.06 15.51 -14.25
C GLU A 419 18.80 14.63 -14.10
N PHE A 420 18.68 13.60 -14.92
CA PHE A 420 17.65 12.58 -14.72
C PHE A 420 18.25 11.41 -13.95
N ALA A 421 17.51 10.88 -12.96
CA ALA A 421 17.89 9.63 -12.31
C ALA A 421 18.09 8.52 -13.34
N ALA A 422 18.99 7.57 -13.10
CA ALA A 422 19.24 6.47 -14.01
C ALA A 422 17.93 5.72 -14.34
N TRP A 423 17.59 5.62 -15.62
CA TRP A 423 16.29 5.11 -16.07
C TRP A 423 16.42 4.05 -17.16
N GLU A 424 15.42 3.16 -17.23
CA GLU A 424 15.18 2.24 -18.34
C GLU A 424 14.05 2.78 -19.22
N THR A 425 13.82 2.18 -20.39
CA THR A 425 12.81 2.66 -21.37
C THR A 425 11.44 2.97 -20.76
N TYR A 426 10.98 2.21 -19.75
CA TYR A 426 9.66 2.35 -19.13
C TYR A 426 9.68 3.16 -17.83
N THR A 427 10.84 3.64 -17.37
CA THR A 427 10.98 4.39 -16.12
C THR A 427 11.39 5.83 -16.33
N ASN A 428 11.62 6.27 -17.58
CA ASN A 428 11.99 7.67 -17.84
C ASN A 428 10.96 8.66 -17.25
N PRO A 429 11.38 9.88 -16.88
CA PRO A 429 10.52 10.86 -16.23
C PRO A 429 9.25 11.24 -17.01
N PHE A 430 9.29 11.17 -18.36
CA PHE A 430 8.25 11.65 -19.27
C PHE A 430 7.51 10.51 -20.00
N PHE A 431 7.53 9.30 -19.48
CA PHE A 431 6.87 8.17 -20.14
C PHE A 431 5.35 8.44 -20.30
N TYR A 432 4.83 8.27 -21.52
CA TYR A 432 3.48 8.66 -21.95
C TYR A 432 3.20 10.19 -21.97
N VAL A 433 4.23 11.05 -21.97
CA VAL A 433 4.09 12.47 -22.27
C VAL A 433 4.44 12.72 -23.75
N ASN A 434 3.65 13.53 -24.44
CA ASN A 434 4.03 13.99 -25.78
C ASN A 434 5.00 15.17 -25.68
N CYS A 435 6.29 14.88 -25.56
CA CYS A 435 7.35 15.86 -25.37
C CYS A 435 7.48 16.87 -26.51
N ASP A 436 7.02 16.55 -27.73
CA ASP A 436 7.02 17.50 -28.87
C ASP A 436 6.11 18.72 -28.61
N ASN A 437 5.09 18.57 -27.78
CA ASN A 437 4.17 19.64 -27.39
C ASN A 437 4.61 20.41 -26.14
N VAL A 438 5.65 19.95 -25.45
CA VAL A 438 6.12 20.58 -24.22
C VAL A 438 7.20 21.63 -24.55
N THR A 439 7.05 22.81 -24.00
CA THR A 439 8.07 23.86 -24.04
C THR A 439 8.87 23.88 -22.74
N VAL A 440 10.18 23.72 -22.84
CA VAL A 440 11.10 23.96 -21.72
C VAL A 440 11.60 25.40 -21.80
N VAL A 441 11.46 26.14 -20.72
CA VAL A 441 11.89 27.54 -20.65
C VAL A 441 13.05 27.65 -19.65
N CYS A 442 14.22 28.06 -20.13
CA CYS A 442 15.44 28.20 -19.35
C CYS A 442 15.91 29.67 -19.28
N PRO A 443 16.82 30.04 -18.35
CA PRO A 443 17.34 31.40 -18.23
C PRO A 443 18.09 31.87 -19.47
N MET A 444 18.12 33.20 -19.69
CA MET A 444 18.88 33.83 -20.77
C MET A 444 20.36 33.43 -20.73
N GLY A 445 20.91 33.02 -21.89
CA GLY A 445 22.31 32.60 -22.03
C GLY A 445 22.56 31.12 -21.74
N THR A 446 21.53 30.31 -21.43
CA THR A 446 21.69 28.90 -21.05
C THR A 446 21.14 27.92 -22.09
N LEU A 447 20.58 28.40 -23.19
CA LEU A 447 19.96 27.55 -24.22
C LEU A 447 20.84 26.38 -24.65
N ASN A 448 22.10 26.65 -24.98
CA ASN A 448 23.03 25.60 -25.44
C ASN A 448 23.29 24.54 -24.34
N THR A 449 23.33 24.95 -23.06
CA THR A 449 23.52 24.04 -21.93
C THR A 449 22.37 23.06 -21.84
N TYR A 450 21.12 23.53 -22.01
CA TYR A 450 19.92 22.68 -21.99
C TYR A 450 19.79 21.82 -23.24
N VAL A 451 20.03 22.37 -24.42
CA VAL A 451 19.94 21.62 -25.71
C VAL A 451 20.98 20.49 -25.79
N LEU A 452 22.17 20.69 -25.23
CA LEU A 452 23.25 19.69 -25.25
C LEU A 452 23.20 18.71 -24.07
N SER A 453 22.24 18.83 -23.15
CA SER A 453 21.99 17.89 -22.05
C SER A 453 20.94 16.87 -22.43
N GLU A 454 20.65 15.91 -21.54
CA GLU A 454 19.55 14.94 -21.70
C GLU A 454 18.19 15.59 -21.95
N TRP A 455 17.96 16.84 -21.54
CA TRP A 455 16.75 17.60 -21.84
C TRP A 455 16.55 17.80 -23.34
N GLY A 456 17.63 18.01 -24.09
CA GLY A 456 17.61 18.11 -25.55
C GLY A 456 17.25 16.80 -26.26
N ASP A 457 17.44 15.63 -25.61
CA ASP A 457 17.02 14.34 -26.14
C ASP A 457 15.51 14.14 -26.04
N PHE A 458 14.84 14.76 -25.05
CA PHE A 458 13.41 14.66 -24.85
C PHE A 458 12.61 15.77 -25.53
N PHE A 459 13.13 17.04 -25.54
CA PHE A 459 12.36 18.21 -25.91
C PHE A 459 12.88 18.94 -27.15
N MET A 460 12.05 19.03 -28.19
CA MET A 460 12.33 19.80 -29.38
C MET A 460 12.15 21.32 -29.17
N ASN A 461 11.34 21.73 -28.18
CA ASN A 461 10.97 23.12 -27.91
C ASN A 461 11.65 23.63 -26.63
N ILE A 462 12.96 23.90 -26.70
CA ILE A 462 13.68 24.57 -25.62
C ILE A 462 13.91 26.02 -25.99
N ARG A 463 13.58 26.96 -25.10
CA ARG A 463 13.77 28.40 -25.33
C ARG A 463 14.28 29.13 -24.10
N GLU A 464 14.97 30.23 -24.34
CA GLU A 464 15.40 31.15 -23.29
C GLU A 464 14.32 32.20 -22.99
N ALA A 465 14.25 32.63 -21.74
CA ALA A 465 13.46 33.77 -21.32
C ALA A 465 14.09 34.47 -20.12
N ASP A 466 13.73 35.74 -19.91
CA ASP A 466 13.97 36.39 -18.64
C ASP A 466 12.99 35.82 -17.61
N LEU A 467 13.52 34.99 -16.72
CA LEU A 467 12.75 34.26 -15.68
C LEU A 467 12.74 35.03 -14.34
N SER A 468 13.24 36.23 -14.27
CA SER A 468 13.25 37.06 -13.04
C SER A 468 11.83 37.31 -12.49
N ALA A 469 10.80 37.25 -13.35
CA ALA A 469 9.41 37.41 -12.99
C ALA A 469 8.68 36.08 -12.66
N VAL A 470 9.35 34.92 -12.85
CA VAL A 470 8.82 33.57 -12.60
C VAL A 470 9.27 33.03 -11.25
N ALA A 471 9.98 33.83 -10.45
CA ALA A 471 10.43 33.44 -9.10
C ALA A 471 9.27 32.86 -8.26
N PRO A 472 9.53 31.81 -7.46
CA PRO A 472 8.52 31.18 -6.63
C PRO A 472 7.78 32.20 -5.78
N ILE A 473 6.46 32.10 -5.70
CA ILE A 473 5.67 32.87 -4.73
C ILE A 473 5.96 32.27 -3.36
N THR A 474 7.09 32.65 -2.76
CA THR A 474 7.44 32.27 -1.40
C THR A 474 6.94 33.35 -0.45
N GLY A 475 6.01 32.98 0.42
CA GLY A 475 5.59 33.78 1.56
C GLY A 475 4.10 34.09 1.56
N ASN A 476 3.48 33.86 2.70
CA ASN A 476 2.24 34.51 3.11
C ASN A 476 2.48 36.03 3.09
N ALA A 477 2.23 36.65 1.95
CA ALA A 477 2.17 38.10 1.93
C ALA A 477 0.83 38.47 2.59
N ASP A 478 0.89 39.25 3.67
CA ASP A 478 -0.27 39.81 4.39
C ASP A 478 -1.17 40.70 3.51
N TRP A 479 -1.06 40.58 2.20
CA TRP A 479 -1.81 41.36 1.24
C TRP A 479 -2.56 40.49 0.22
N GLN A 480 -3.70 40.98 -0.24
CA GLN A 480 -4.60 40.26 -1.14
C GLN A 480 -4.82 41.05 -2.43
N VAL A 481 -4.97 40.32 -3.54
CA VAL A 481 -5.42 40.85 -4.82
C VAL A 481 -6.74 40.21 -5.19
N VAL A 482 -7.77 41.01 -5.44
CA VAL A 482 -9.10 40.55 -5.89
C VAL A 482 -9.44 41.23 -7.20
N ALA A 483 -9.81 40.47 -8.20
CA ALA A 483 -10.38 40.98 -9.45
C ALA A 483 -11.90 40.98 -9.37
N GLN A 484 -12.53 42.12 -9.54
CA GLN A 484 -13.98 42.23 -9.52
C GLN A 484 -14.45 43.35 -10.50
N GLY A 485 -15.29 42.98 -11.47
CA GLY A 485 -15.92 43.96 -12.36
C GLY A 485 -14.96 44.86 -13.15
N GLY A 486 -13.85 44.34 -13.66
CA GLY A 486 -12.86 45.13 -14.43
C GLY A 486 -11.94 45.99 -13.53
N THR A 487 -11.89 45.72 -12.24
CA THR A 487 -11.03 46.40 -11.25
C THR A 487 -10.16 45.41 -10.48
N LEU A 488 -8.87 45.72 -10.32
CA LEU A 488 -7.99 45.05 -9.39
C LEU A 488 -8.01 45.78 -8.07
N LEU A 489 -8.40 45.09 -7.01
CA LEU A 489 -8.38 45.56 -5.64
C LEU A 489 -7.23 44.88 -4.90
N VAL A 490 -6.27 45.68 -4.40
CA VAL A 490 -5.10 45.23 -3.65
C VAL A 490 -5.22 45.71 -2.20
N LYS A 491 -5.19 44.78 -1.24
CA LYS A 491 -5.36 45.06 0.20
C LYS A 491 -4.13 44.64 1.00
N GLY A 492 -3.90 45.27 2.17
CA GLY A 492 -2.80 44.92 3.08
C GLY A 492 -1.44 45.48 2.67
N VAL A 493 -1.39 46.52 1.84
CA VAL A 493 -0.16 47.00 1.17
C VAL A 493 0.35 48.36 1.67
N ALA A 494 -0.04 48.79 2.86
CA ALA A 494 0.39 50.09 3.40
C ALA A 494 1.91 50.31 3.37
N GLY A 495 2.33 51.45 2.75
CA GLY A 495 3.74 51.81 2.60
C GLY A 495 4.52 51.01 1.55
N ALA A 496 3.84 50.23 0.69
CA ALA A 496 4.45 49.52 -0.40
C ALA A 496 4.33 50.28 -1.74
N THR A 497 5.23 50.01 -2.67
CA THR A 497 5.06 50.36 -4.08
C THR A 497 4.45 49.20 -4.80
N LEU A 498 3.36 49.45 -5.58
CA LEU A 498 2.66 48.44 -6.36
C LEU A 498 2.88 48.69 -7.85
N GLN A 499 3.17 47.65 -8.60
CA GLN A 499 3.17 47.67 -10.07
C GLN A 499 2.26 46.61 -10.61
N VAL A 500 1.43 46.93 -11.56
CA VAL A 500 0.63 46.00 -12.35
C VAL A 500 1.31 45.82 -13.70
N VAL A 501 1.74 44.59 -13.97
CA VAL A 501 2.51 44.24 -15.17
C VAL A 501 1.68 43.31 -16.04
N SER A 502 1.56 43.60 -17.31
CA SER A 502 0.91 42.73 -18.30
C SER A 502 1.81 41.57 -18.69
N MET A 503 1.24 40.52 -19.29
CA MET A 503 1.98 39.30 -19.65
C MET A 503 3.11 39.51 -20.69
N ASN A 504 3.14 40.66 -21.37
CA ASN A 504 4.23 41.04 -22.26
C ASN A 504 5.35 41.86 -21.56
N GLY A 505 5.29 41.94 -20.23
CA GLY A 505 6.30 42.61 -19.40
C GLY A 505 6.13 44.15 -19.25
N ALA A 506 5.07 44.74 -19.86
CA ALA A 506 4.85 46.19 -19.73
C ALA A 506 4.18 46.50 -18.37
N VAL A 507 4.70 47.51 -17.65
CA VAL A 507 4.03 48.09 -16.48
C VAL A 507 2.86 48.92 -16.99
N VAL A 508 1.64 48.47 -16.67
CA VAL A 508 0.38 49.10 -17.12
C VAL A 508 -0.24 50.03 -16.07
N ALA A 509 0.14 49.84 -14.81
CA ALA A 509 -0.24 50.73 -13.72
C ALA A 509 0.77 50.64 -12.57
N GLU A 510 0.99 51.77 -11.86
CA GLU A 510 1.88 51.84 -10.71
C GLU A 510 1.26 52.74 -9.62
N GLN A 511 1.50 52.39 -8.35
CA GLN A 511 1.13 53.17 -7.19
C GLN A 511 2.28 53.16 -6.18
N GLN A 512 2.88 54.30 -5.92
CA GLN A 512 3.90 54.46 -4.87
C GLN A 512 3.24 54.77 -3.53
N GLU A 513 3.89 54.35 -2.44
CA GLU A 513 3.44 54.58 -1.05
C GLU A 513 1.94 54.23 -0.85
N ALA A 514 1.56 53.01 -1.21
CA ALA A 514 0.18 52.54 -1.16
C ALA A 514 -0.45 52.76 0.23
N ALA A 515 -1.70 53.23 0.23
CA ALA A 515 -2.53 53.35 1.41
C ALA A 515 -3.14 51.99 1.74
N GLY A 516 -2.91 51.18 2.52
CA GLY A 516 -3.53 49.86 2.92
C GLY A 516 -4.41 49.14 1.89
N GLU A 517 -5.19 49.88 1.10
CA GLU A 517 -6.02 49.37 0.00
C GLU A 517 -5.82 50.25 -1.25
N VAL A 518 -5.57 49.65 -2.39
CA VAL A 518 -5.40 50.32 -3.70
C VAL A 518 -6.28 49.67 -4.75
N ARG A 519 -6.88 50.52 -5.62
CA ARG A 519 -7.74 50.07 -6.73
C ARG A 519 -7.14 50.49 -8.06
N PHE A 520 -6.93 49.56 -8.96
CA PHE A 520 -6.56 49.80 -10.35
C PHE A 520 -7.79 49.55 -11.24
N THR A 521 -8.27 50.60 -11.91
CA THR A 521 -9.45 50.56 -12.77
C THR A 521 -9.02 50.75 -14.24
N ASN A 522 -9.93 50.44 -15.17
CA ASN A 522 -9.72 50.59 -16.62
C ASN A 522 -8.60 49.75 -17.20
N LEU A 523 -8.26 48.63 -16.55
CA LEU A 523 -7.38 47.64 -17.14
C LEU A 523 -8.16 46.75 -18.09
N PRO A 524 -7.65 46.47 -19.31
CA PRO A 524 -8.28 45.49 -20.21
C PRO A 524 -8.41 44.11 -19.54
N ALA A 525 -9.42 43.33 -20.00
CA ALA A 525 -9.51 41.94 -19.58
C ALA A 525 -8.22 41.17 -19.97
N GLY A 526 -7.63 40.47 -19.01
CA GLY A 526 -6.37 39.76 -19.23
C GLY A 526 -5.70 39.28 -17.96
N ILE A 527 -4.57 38.66 -18.12
CA ILE A 527 -3.74 38.20 -16.98
C ILE A 527 -2.72 39.28 -16.64
N TYR A 528 -2.61 39.61 -15.37
CA TYR A 528 -1.67 40.59 -14.85
C TYR A 528 -0.83 40.02 -13.71
N LEU A 529 0.39 40.53 -13.59
CA LEU A 529 1.24 40.34 -12.42
C LEU A 529 1.15 41.61 -11.57
N VAL A 530 0.82 41.47 -10.29
CA VAL A 530 0.81 42.58 -9.35
C VAL A 530 2.03 42.44 -8.44
N ASN A 531 3.00 43.29 -8.61
CA ASN A 531 4.22 43.36 -7.80
C ASN A 531 4.01 44.30 -6.62
N CYS A 532 4.23 43.80 -5.42
CA CYS A 532 4.24 44.60 -4.18
C CYS A 532 5.66 44.70 -3.68
N MET A 533 6.22 45.90 -3.71
CA MET A 533 7.59 46.20 -3.30
C MET A 533 7.58 46.93 -1.96
N LYS A 534 8.15 46.33 -0.92
CA LYS A 534 8.23 46.89 0.42
C LYS A 534 9.55 46.50 1.11
N ASN A 535 10.24 47.44 1.69
CA ASN A 535 11.50 47.21 2.42
C ASN A 535 12.58 46.47 1.59
N GLY A 536 12.66 46.77 0.28
CA GLY A 536 13.62 46.13 -0.62
C GLY A 536 13.25 44.71 -1.07
N LYS A 537 12.08 44.19 -0.65
CA LYS A 537 11.51 42.89 -1.12
C LYS A 537 10.41 43.14 -2.13
N VAL A 538 10.34 42.29 -3.13
CA VAL A 538 9.26 42.25 -4.13
C VAL A 538 8.49 40.96 -3.96
N VAL A 539 7.16 41.05 -3.81
CA VAL A 539 6.26 39.89 -3.83
C VAL A 539 5.27 40.11 -4.96
N THR A 540 5.14 39.10 -5.80
CA THR A 540 4.29 39.15 -7.01
C THR A 540 3.08 38.23 -6.86
N LYS A 541 1.89 38.72 -7.22
CA LYS A 541 0.69 37.89 -7.35
C LYS A 541 0.13 37.98 -8.77
N LYS A 542 -0.21 36.85 -9.34
CA LYS A 542 -0.88 36.74 -10.64
C LYS A 542 -2.38 36.84 -10.46
N VAL A 543 -3.05 37.61 -11.30
CA VAL A 543 -4.49 37.80 -11.26
C VAL A 543 -5.07 37.82 -12.67
N LEU A 544 -6.23 37.25 -12.84
CA LEU A 544 -7.03 37.35 -14.06
C LEU A 544 -8.12 38.42 -13.84
N LEU A 545 -8.15 39.41 -14.71
CA LEU A 545 -9.13 40.50 -14.69
C LEU A 545 -10.19 40.29 -15.81
#